data_2575331fcd4c818791b0758e639bbfd0
#
_entry.id   2575331fcd4c818791b0758e639bbfd0
#
_cell.length_a   1.000
_cell.length_b   1.000
_cell.length_c   1.000
_cell.angle_alpha   90.00
_cell.angle_beta   90.00
_cell.angle_gamma   90.00
#
_symmetry.space_group_name_H-M   'P 1'
#
loop_
_entity.id
_entity.type
_entity.pdbx_description
1 polymer ?
#
loop_
_entity_poly.entity_id
_entity_poly.type
_entity_poly.pdbx_seq_one_letter_code
_entity_poly.pdbx_strand_id
1 'polypeptide(L)'
;LGASTADSGERKVLSIGGETGMPFLSYEGLGNRQLIAGEVVDDTTDLIEVAVRPFGDVINDPAAWARKWVDEFGADLVCLRLRSTNPEGKDSSPEDAAQTVLKVLAAVDVPVIVYGCGHEEKDARTMEAVSNACAQVRLLLGQAEENAYKTISAAAMSNHHALIAYSNLDINLAKQINILLSDFGVKAENIVMDPLMAGLGMGLEYSYSVNERIRMAALMGDRMLQVPMLCDVTSAWEAREASEENAAWGDVVERGKWWEAATGLAALLSGADLLIMRSPLAAVVLKDAINDLRGE
;
A
#
# COMPACT_ATOMS: atom_id res chain seq x y z
N LEU A 1 -6.53 -2.21 -10.75
CA LEU A 1 -6.72 -3.08 -9.59
C LEU A 1 -8.17 -3.58 -9.55
N GLY A 2 -8.42 -4.83 -9.16
CA GLY A 2 -9.76 -5.38 -9.05
C GLY A 2 -9.96 -6.67 -9.84
N ALA A 3 -11.18 -6.90 -10.34
CA ALA A 3 -11.54 -8.09 -11.09
C ALA A 3 -10.83 -8.17 -12.44
N SER A 4 -10.39 -9.37 -12.80
CA SER A 4 -10.02 -9.67 -14.17
C SER A 4 -11.26 -9.82 -15.04
N THR A 5 -11.09 -9.84 -16.37
CA THR A 5 -12.20 -10.08 -17.30
C THR A 5 -12.88 -11.45 -17.14
N ALA A 6 -12.24 -12.38 -16.44
CA ALA A 6 -12.79 -13.71 -16.16
C ALA A 6 -13.64 -13.75 -14.88
N ASP A 7 -13.53 -12.75 -14.01
CA ASP A 7 -14.35 -12.58 -12.81
C ASP A 7 -15.67 -11.91 -13.24
N SER A 8 -16.79 -12.46 -12.84
CA SER A 8 -18.13 -12.07 -13.29
C SER A 8 -18.61 -10.67 -12.89
N GLY A 9 -17.72 -9.81 -12.40
CA GLY A 9 -18.01 -8.41 -12.14
C GLY A 9 -18.63 -8.09 -10.78
N GLU A 10 -18.59 -9.01 -9.84
CA GLU A 10 -19.02 -8.74 -8.46
C GLU A 10 -17.95 -8.00 -7.64
N ARG A 11 -16.69 -7.97 -8.10
CA ARG A 11 -15.59 -7.26 -7.41
C ARG A 11 -15.47 -5.82 -7.89
N LYS A 12 -15.17 -4.92 -6.97
CA LYS A 12 -14.93 -3.51 -7.27
C LYS A 12 -13.67 -3.35 -8.12
N VAL A 13 -13.74 -2.48 -9.11
CA VAL A 13 -12.60 -2.06 -9.92
C VAL A 13 -12.31 -0.59 -9.57
N LEU A 14 -11.07 -0.30 -9.22
CA LEU A 14 -10.62 1.03 -8.87
C LEU A 14 -9.51 1.50 -9.82
N SER A 15 -9.53 2.80 -10.13
CA SER A 15 -8.46 3.48 -10.85
C SER A 15 -7.66 4.33 -9.89
N ILE A 16 -6.33 4.27 -10.01
CA ILE A 16 -5.38 5.02 -9.18
C ILE A 16 -4.64 5.99 -10.07
N GLY A 17 -4.43 7.23 -9.62
CA GLY A 17 -3.74 8.26 -10.40
C GLY A 17 -4.60 8.82 -11.53
N GLY A 18 -3.97 9.28 -12.61
CA GLY A 18 -4.67 9.86 -13.77
C GLY A 18 -4.87 11.37 -13.69
N GLU A 19 -4.25 12.03 -12.73
CA GLU A 19 -4.23 13.47 -12.59
C GLU A 19 -3.28 14.11 -13.61
N THR A 20 -3.64 15.33 -14.07
CA THR A 20 -2.77 16.19 -14.88
C THR A 20 -2.04 17.23 -14.03
N GLY A 21 -2.32 17.26 -12.73
CA GLY A 21 -1.71 18.09 -11.71
C GLY A 21 -1.51 17.33 -10.41
N MET A 22 -1.35 18.02 -9.30
CA MET A 22 -1.38 17.39 -7.98
C MET A 22 -2.79 16.85 -7.69
N PRO A 23 -2.94 15.71 -6.97
CA PRO A 23 -4.21 15.00 -6.85
C PRO A 23 -5.40 15.82 -6.30
N PHE A 24 -5.12 16.90 -5.59
CA PHE A 24 -6.12 17.80 -4.98
C PHE A 24 -6.25 19.16 -5.70
N LEU A 25 -5.49 19.40 -6.78
CA LEU A 25 -5.57 20.63 -7.56
C LEU A 25 -6.50 20.44 -8.76
N SER A 26 -7.49 21.28 -8.88
CA SER A 26 -8.57 21.16 -9.87
C SER A 26 -8.43 22.06 -11.10
N TYR A 27 -7.24 22.57 -11.41
CA TYR A 27 -7.02 23.51 -12.52
C TYR A 27 -7.43 22.97 -13.88
N GLU A 28 -7.29 21.66 -14.10
CA GLU A 28 -7.64 20.97 -15.34
C GLU A 28 -8.69 19.86 -15.11
N GLY A 29 -9.44 19.97 -14.03
CA GLY A 29 -10.38 18.97 -13.56
C GLY A 29 -9.81 18.09 -12.45
N LEU A 30 -10.70 17.49 -11.66
CA LEU A 30 -10.30 16.55 -10.62
C LEU A 30 -9.95 15.20 -11.28
N GLY A 31 -8.76 14.69 -10.97
CA GLY A 31 -8.36 13.32 -11.27
C GLY A 31 -9.12 12.28 -10.44
N ASN A 32 -8.65 11.04 -10.47
CA ASN A 32 -9.21 10.02 -9.60
C ASN A 32 -9.04 10.40 -8.12
N ARG A 33 -9.97 9.94 -7.30
CA ARG A 33 -9.90 10.15 -5.85
C ARG A 33 -8.71 9.39 -5.27
N GLN A 34 -8.05 9.98 -4.27
CA GLN A 34 -7.06 9.30 -3.46
C GLN A 34 -7.72 8.18 -2.66
N LEU A 35 -7.03 7.05 -2.54
CA LEU A 35 -7.57 5.83 -1.96
C LEU A 35 -6.83 5.43 -0.68
N ILE A 36 -7.54 4.73 0.20
CA ILE A 36 -7.00 4.20 1.45
C ILE A 36 -7.09 2.68 1.45
N ALA A 37 -5.94 2.03 1.60
CA ALA A 37 -5.82 0.60 1.83
C ALA A 37 -5.63 0.31 3.32
N GLY A 38 -6.49 -0.53 3.89
CA GLY A 38 -6.34 -1.01 5.26
C GLY A 38 -5.31 -2.12 5.37
N GLU A 39 -4.32 -1.97 6.26
CA GLU A 39 -3.31 -3.01 6.51
C GLU A 39 -3.90 -4.20 7.26
N VAL A 40 -3.58 -5.39 6.79
CA VAL A 40 -3.85 -6.68 7.42
C VAL A 40 -2.56 -7.47 7.41
N VAL A 41 -2.22 -8.14 8.50
CA VAL A 41 -1.06 -9.03 8.57
C VAL A 41 -1.49 -10.46 8.88
N ASP A 42 -0.77 -11.43 8.35
CA ASP A 42 -1.04 -12.85 8.58
C ASP A 42 -0.23 -13.43 9.76
N ASP A 43 0.66 -12.62 10.33
CA ASP A 43 1.39 -12.88 11.57
C ASP A 43 1.40 -11.62 12.43
N THR A 44 0.79 -11.72 13.60
CA THR A 44 0.65 -10.61 14.56
C THR A 44 1.83 -10.49 15.52
N THR A 45 2.87 -11.32 15.37
CA THR A 45 4.12 -11.20 16.15
C THR A 45 4.70 -9.80 15.97
N ASP A 46 5.09 -9.16 17.06
CA ASP A 46 5.63 -7.80 17.11
C ASP A 46 4.71 -6.71 16.53
N LEU A 47 3.41 -6.97 16.47
CA LEU A 47 2.44 -5.98 16.05
C LEU A 47 2.24 -4.93 17.15
N ILE A 48 2.18 -3.66 16.76
CA ILE A 48 1.89 -2.56 17.67
C ILE A 48 0.40 -2.58 18.03
N GLU A 49 0.07 -3.17 19.18
CA GLU A 49 -1.31 -3.45 19.61
C GLU A 49 -2.19 -2.21 19.66
N VAL A 50 -1.64 -1.07 20.08
CA VAL A 50 -2.39 0.19 20.18
C VAL A 50 -3.03 0.59 18.87
N ALA A 51 -2.33 0.41 17.75
CA ALA A 51 -2.82 0.75 16.42
C ALA A 51 -4.02 -0.09 15.97
N VAL A 52 -4.07 -1.34 16.43
CA VAL A 52 -5.07 -2.33 15.99
C VAL A 52 -6.15 -2.63 17.03
N ARG A 53 -6.13 -1.97 18.19
CA ARG A 53 -7.16 -2.13 19.25
C ARG A 53 -8.61 -2.07 18.72
N PRO A 54 -8.97 -1.19 17.76
CA PRO A 54 -10.34 -1.12 17.25
C PRO A 54 -10.83 -2.39 16.54
N PHE A 55 -9.91 -3.26 16.11
CA PHE A 55 -10.27 -4.51 15.45
C PHE A 55 -10.65 -5.61 16.45
N GLY A 56 -10.16 -5.57 17.69
CA GLY A 56 -10.43 -6.60 18.69
C GLY A 56 -9.91 -7.98 18.28
N ASP A 57 -10.70 -9.01 18.51
CA ASP A 57 -10.26 -10.41 18.32
C ASP A 57 -10.06 -10.82 16.84
N VAL A 58 -10.56 -10.05 15.87
CA VAL A 58 -10.45 -10.40 14.44
C VAL A 58 -9.03 -10.32 13.90
N ILE A 59 -8.09 -9.67 14.59
CA ILE A 59 -6.69 -9.54 14.17
C ILE A 59 -5.97 -10.88 13.96
N ASN A 60 -6.50 -11.97 14.54
CA ASN A 60 -5.94 -13.31 14.39
C ASN A 60 -6.49 -14.07 13.17
N ASP A 61 -7.45 -13.49 12.45
CA ASP A 61 -8.02 -14.01 11.21
C ASP A 61 -7.92 -12.94 10.12
N PRO A 62 -6.93 -13.04 9.20
CA PRO A 62 -6.74 -12.06 8.13
C PRO A 62 -8.00 -11.80 7.28
N ALA A 63 -8.82 -12.82 7.06
CA ALA A 63 -10.05 -12.68 6.28
C ALA A 63 -11.14 -11.89 7.04
N ALA A 64 -11.32 -12.17 8.33
CA ALA A 64 -12.23 -11.42 9.19
C ALA A 64 -11.74 -9.98 9.41
N TRP A 65 -10.44 -9.79 9.57
CA TRP A 65 -9.83 -8.47 9.71
C TRP A 65 -10.00 -7.62 8.44
N ALA A 66 -9.74 -8.21 7.26
CA ALA A 66 -9.97 -7.54 5.98
C ALA A 66 -11.43 -7.13 5.79
N ARG A 67 -12.38 -8.03 6.13
CA ARG A 67 -13.82 -7.72 6.08
C ARG A 67 -14.17 -6.56 6.98
N LYS A 68 -13.67 -6.53 8.21
CA LYS A 68 -13.91 -5.43 9.15
C LYS A 68 -13.38 -4.09 8.64
N TRP A 69 -12.22 -4.08 7.99
CA TRP A 69 -11.71 -2.89 7.31
C TRP A 69 -12.69 -2.33 6.28
N VAL A 70 -13.28 -3.21 5.47
CA VAL A 70 -14.18 -2.81 4.39
C VAL A 70 -15.55 -2.40 4.93
N ASP A 71 -16.17 -3.25 5.76
CA ASP A 71 -17.56 -3.10 6.17
C ASP A 71 -17.75 -2.02 7.25
N GLU A 72 -16.83 -1.92 8.21
CA GLU A 72 -16.97 -0.98 9.34
C GLU A 72 -16.20 0.33 9.11
N PHE A 73 -15.01 0.26 8.51
CA PHE A 73 -14.14 1.43 8.33
C PHE A 73 -14.07 1.91 6.88
N GLY A 74 -14.74 1.18 5.96
CA GLY A 74 -14.92 1.59 4.57
C GLY A 74 -13.61 1.71 3.79
N ALA A 75 -12.60 0.88 4.06
CA ALA A 75 -11.37 0.87 3.28
C ALA A 75 -11.67 0.64 1.79
N ASP A 76 -10.99 1.40 0.91
CA ASP A 76 -11.15 1.26 -0.53
C ASP A 76 -10.44 0.01 -1.06
N LEU A 77 -9.33 -0.36 -0.43
CA LEU A 77 -8.52 -1.56 -0.70
C LEU A 77 -8.12 -2.23 0.62
N VAL A 78 -7.62 -3.45 0.51
CA VAL A 78 -6.93 -4.15 1.62
C VAL A 78 -5.47 -4.38 1.23
N CYS A 79 -4.54 -4.09 2.13
CA CYS A 79 -3.14 -4.43 2.00
C CYS A 79 -2.82 -5.61 2.92
N LEU A 80 -2.61 -6.79 2.34
CA LEU A 80 -2.22 -7.99 3.08
C LEU A 80 -0.70 -8.16 3.06
N ARG A 81 -0.09 -8.19 4.24
CA ARG A 81 1.33 -8.49 4.41
C ARG A 81 1.52 -9.93 4.87
N LEU A 82 2.26 -10.69 4.08
CA LEU A 82 2.57 -12.11 4.33
C LEU A 82 3.80 -12.24 5.25
N ARG A 83 3.70 -11.69 6.46
CA ARG A 83 4.78 -11.70 7.46
C ARG A 83 5.13 -13.11 7.93
N SER A 84 4.15 -14.02 7.91
CA SER A 84 4.34 -15.43 8.30
C SER A 84 5.37 -16.16 7.44
N THR A 85 5.65 -15.67 6.23
CA THR A 85 6.65 -16.27 5.32
C THR A 85 8.08 -15.95 5.70
N ASN A 86 8.33 -15.05 6.68
CA ASN A 86 9.68 -14.69 7.09
C ASN A 86 10.47 -15.91 7.56
N PRO A 87 11.64 -16.20 6.95
CA PRO A 87 12.50 -17.33 7.33
C PRO A 87 13.05 -17.24 8.75
N GLU A 88 13.16 -16.04 9.31
CA GLU A 88 13.56 -15.82 10.71
C GLU A 88 12.40 -15.94 11.70
N GLY A 89 11.17 -16.14 11.21
CA GLY A 89 9.96 -16.26 12.00
C GLY A 89 9.27 -17.61 11.82
N LYS A 90 8.00 -17.57 11.35
CA LYS A 90 7.21 -18.82 11.12
C LYS A 90 7.65 -19.61 9.92
N ASP A 91 8.33 -18.99 8.95
CA ASP A 91 8.79 -19.59 7.70
C ASP A 91 7.70 -20.38 6.94
N SER A 92 6.48 -19.83 6.93
CA SER A 92 5.36 -20.45 6.23
C SER A 92 5.67 -20.66 4.75
N SER A 93 5.10 -21.71 4.16
CA SER A 93 5.32 -22.03 2.75
C SER A 93 4.68 -20.98 1.84
N PRO A 94 5.19 -20.79 0.60
CA PRO A 94 4.55 -19.97 -0.42
C PRO A 94 3.10 -20.39 -0.72
N GLU A 95 2.83 -21.70 -0.65
CA GLU A 95 1.51 -22.28 -0.86
C GLU A 95 0.54 -21.91 0.26
N ASP A 96 0.97 -21.95 1.53
CA ASP A 96 0.15 -21.52 2.67
C ASP A 96 -0.15 -20.03 2.60
N ALA A 97 0.83 -19.22 2.22
CA ALA A 97 0.65 -17.80 1.98
C ALA A 97 -0.39 -17.54 0.87
N ALA A 98 -0.31 -18.25 -0.25
CA ALA A 98 -1.29 -18.16 -1.32
C ALA A 98 -2.72 -18.53 -0.86
N GLN A 99 -2.85 -19.55 0.01
CA GLN A 99 -4.15 -19.89 0.61
C GLN A 99 -4.68 -18.78 1.52
N THR A 100 -3.80 -18.08 2.24
CA THR A 100 -4.21 -16.92 3.04
C THR A 100 -4.74 -15.78 2.14
N VAL A 101 -4.05 -15.49 1.03
CA VAL A 101 -4.55 -14.50 0.04
C VAL A 101 -5.92 -14.90 -0.50
N LEU A 102 -6.12 -16.16 -0.88
CA LEU A 102 -7.42 -16.65 -1.37
C LEU A 102 -8.54 -16.50 -0.34
N LYS A 103 -8.26 -16.75 0.95
CA LYS A 103 -9.25 -16.54 2.04
C LYS A 103 -9.63 -15.07 2.17
N VAL A 104 -8.65 -14.16 2.10
CA VAL A 104 -8.91 -12.71 2.13
C VAL A 104 -9.73 -12.29 0.90
N LEU A 105 -9.36 -12.75 -0.29
CA LEU A 105 -10.12 -12.47 -1.51
C LEU A 105 -11.56 -12.96 -1.45
N ALA A 106 -11.82 -14.09 -0.82
CA ALA A 106 -13.18 -14.60 -0.63
C ALA A 106 -13.99 -13.80 0.40
N ALA A 107 -13.32 -13.05 1.28
CA ALA A 107 -13.96 -12.28 2.35
C ALA A 107 -14.34 -10.86 1.94
N VAL A 108 -13.69 -10.27 0.92
CA VAL A 108 -13.90 -8.88 0.50
C VAL A 108 -14.09 -8.78 -1.00
N ASP A 109 -14.81 -7.76 -1.46
CA ASP A 109 -15.03 -7.43 -2.87
C ASP A 109 -14.11 -6.33 -3.42
N VAL A 110 -13.33 -5.68 -2.55
CA VAL A 110 -12.37 -4.63 -2.91
C VAL A 110 -11.06 -5.21 -3.44
N PRO A 111 -10.26 -4.41 -4.20
CA PRO A 111 -8.94 -4.83 -4.64
C PRO A 111 -8.00 -5.12 -3.47
N VAL A 112 -7.07 -6.06 -3.68
CA VAL A 112 -6.11 -6.49 -2.67
C VAL A 112 -4.68 -6.21 -3.14
N ILE A 113 -3.90 -5.59 -2.25
CA ILE A 113 -2.46 -5.42 -2.34
C ILE A 113 -1.82 -6.56 -1.55
N VAL A 114 -0.78 -7.17 -2.08
CA VAL A 114 -0.06 -8.24 -1.38
C VAL A 114 1.41 -7.86 -1.28
N TYR A 115 1.91 -7.76 -0.06
CA TYR A 115 3.33 -7.60 0.26
C TYR A 115 3.90 -8.90 0.82
N GLY A 116 5.18 -9.15 0.53
CA GLY A 116 5.96 -10.20 1.16
C GLY A 116 6.42 -9.86 2.57
N CYS A 117 7.38 -10.62 3.07
CA CYS A 117 7.97 -10.44 4.39
C CYS A 117 9.21 -9.52 4.39
N GLY A 118 9.71 -9.11 3.23
CA GLY A 118 10.93 -8.34 3.05
C GLY A 118 12.19 -9.19 2.83
N HIS A 119 12.06 -10.51 2.69
CA HIS A 119 13.17 -11.39 2.36
C HIS A 119 13.14 -11.74 0.86
N GLU A 120 14.06 -11.20 0.08
CA GLU A 120 14.08 -11.21 -1.39
C GLU A 120 13.77 -12.57 -2.02
N GLU A 121 14.54 -13.61 -1.68
CA GLU A 121 14.35 -14.95 -2.26
C GLU A 121 13.00 -15.58 -1.86
N LYS A 122 12.57 -15.37 -0.62
CA LYS A 122 11.31 -15.91 -0.12
C LYS A 122 10.15 -15.21 -0.77
N ASP A 123 10.22 -13.89 -0.87
CA ASP A 123 9.17 -13.06 -1.48
C ASP A 123 9.01 -13.37 -2.97
N ALA A 124 10.10 -13.59 -3.69
CA ALA A 124 10.05 -14.01 -5.10
C ALA A 124 9.22 -15.30 -5.30
N ARG A 125 9.48 -16.32 -4.49
CA ARG A 125 8.74 -17.60 -4.53
C ARG A 125 7.31 -17.45 -4.05
N THR A 126 7.09 -16.66 -3.00
CA THR A 126 5.76 -16.39 -2.45
C THR A 126 4.89 -15.66 -3.46
N MET A 127 5.42 -14.62 -4.12
CA MET A 127 4.67 -13.87 -5.12
C MET A 127 4.37 -14.71 -6.38
N GLU A 128 5.25 -15.63 -6.76
CA GLU A 128 4.98 -16.59 -7.83
C GLU A 128 3.80 -17.51 -7.47
N ALA A 129 3.81 -18.10 -6.26
CA ALA A 129 2.72 -18.96 -5.79
C ALA A 129 1.39 -18.20 -5.66
N VAL A 130 1.43 -16.98 -5.11
CA VAL A 130 0.26 -16.08 -5.00
C VAL A 130 -0.29 -15.73 -6.38
N SER A 131 0.59 -15.32 -7.31
CA SER A 131 0.19 -14.96 -8.67
C SER A 131 -0.53 -16.12 -9.36
N ASN A 132 0.03 -17.32 -9.29
CA ASN A 132 -0.55 -18.52 -9.91
C ASN A 132 -1.89 -18.92 -9.28
N ALA A 133 -1.99 -18.85 -7.94
CA ALA A 133 -3.22 -19.19 -7.23
C ALA A 133 -4.34 -18.18 -7.48
N CYS A 134 -3.99 -16.91 -7.73
CA CYS A 134 -4.93 -15.79 -7.87
C CYS A 134 -5.07 -15.31 -9.32
N ALA A 135 -4.80 -16.16 -10.33
CA ALA A 135 -4.82 -15.79 -11.75
C ALA A 135 -6.15 -15.20 -12.25
N GLN A 136 -7.27 -15.41 -11.54
CA GLN A 136 -8.59 -14.90 -11.89
C GLN A 136 -8.88 -13.49 -11.32
N VAL A 137 -8.01 -12.96 -10.45
CA VAL A 137 -8.19 -11.66 -9.81
C VAL A 137 -6.93 -10.83 -9.99
N ARG A 138 -7.08 -9.59 -10.46
CA ARG A 138 -5.95 -8.68 -10.59
C ARG A 138 -5.53 -8.14 -9.22
N LEU A 139 -4.32 -8.50 -8.78
CA LEU A 139 -3.70 -8.01 -7.56
C LEU A 139 -2.73 -6.86 -7.84
N LEU A 140 -2.34 -6.14 -6.80
CA LEU A 140 -1.16 -5.28 -6.77
C LEU A 140 -0.11 -5.99 -5.92
N LEU A 141 0.96 -6.48 -6.55
CA LEU A 141 2.00 -7.27 -5.90
C LEU A 141 3.21 -6.40 -5.52
N GLY A 142 3.65 -6.48 -4.32
CA GLY A 142 4.82 -5.75 -3.79
C GLY A 142 5.86 -6.69 -3.21
N GLN A 143 7.10 -6.26 -3.29
CA GLN A 143 7.59 -5.08 -4.00
C GLN A 143 8.69 -5.51 -4.99
N ALA A 144 8.76 -4.80 -6.10
CA ALA A 144 9.84 -4.96 -7.07
C ALA A 144 10.98 -3.99 -6.72
N GLU A 145 12.14 -4.54 -6.39
CA GLU A 145 13.38 -3.80 -6.11
C GLU A 145 14.39 -3.98 -7.24
N GLU A 146 15.35 -3.07 -7.37
CA GLU A 146 16.33 -3.05 -8.45
C GLU A 146 17.05 -4.41 -8.65
N ASN A 147 17.36 -5.09 -7.56
CA ASN A 147 18.09 -6.36 -7.60
C ASN A 147 17.20 -7.57 -7.92
N ALA A 148 15.89 -7.51 -7.60
CA ALA A 148 14.99 -8.67 -7.62
C ALA A 148 13.77 -8.51 -8.54
N TYR A 149 13.64 -7.40 -9.26
CA TYR A 149 12.43 -7.07 -10.03
C TYR A 149 12.04 -8.13 -11.07
N LYS A 150 13.00 -8.87 -11.65
CA LYS A 150 12.72 -9.78 -12.77
C LYS A 150 11.76 -10.91 -12.41
N THR A 151 11.97 -11.56 -11.27
CA THR A 151 11.15 -12.72 -10.85
C THR A 151 9.72 -12.28 -10.52
N ILE A 152 9.57 -11.23 -9.73
CA ILE A 152 8.24 -10.72 -9.39
C ILE A 152 7.51 -10.14 -10.61
N SER A 153 8.24 -9.50 -11.53
CA SER A 153 7.66 -9.00 -12.78
C SER A 153 7.17 -10.12 -13.68
N ALA A 154 7.94 -11.20 -13.82
CA ALA A 154 7.53 -12.36 -14.60
C ALA A 154 6.25 -12.99 -14.02
N ALA A 155 6.20 -13.18 -12.69
CA ALA A 155 5.04 -13.70 -12.00
C ALA A 155 3.79 -12.80 -12.19
N ALA A 156 3.95 -11.49 -12.03
CA ALA A 156 2.86 -10.55 -12.19
C ALA A 156 2.35 -10.48 -13.64
N MET A 157 3.25 -10.45 -14.61
CA MET A 157 2.89 -10.37 -16.04
C MET A 157 2.16 -11.62 -16.53
N SER A 158 2.52 -12.82 -16.03
CA SER A 158 1.90 -14.08 -16.46
C SER A 158 0.40 -14.15 -16.15
N ASN A 159 -0.05 -13.45 -15.10
CA ASN A 159 -1.43 -13.45 -14.64
C ASN A 159 -2.06 -12.04 -14.57
N HIS A 160 -1.48 -11.07 -15.29
CA HIS A 160 -2.03 -9.71 -15.45
C HIS A 160 -2.16 -8.89 -14.15
N HIS A 161 -1.31 -9.15 -13.16
CA HIS A 161 -1.24 -8.34 -11.94
C HIS A 161 -0.50 -7.01 -12.17
N ALA A 162 -0.72 -6.05 -11.28
CA ALA A 162 0.07 -4.84 -11.19
C ALA A 162 1.21 -5.00 -10.19
N LEU A 163 2.23 -4.14 -10.28
CA LEU A 163 3.46 -4.19 -9.48
C LEU A 163 3.67 -2.90 -8.69
N ILE A 164 4.21 -3.03 -7.50
CA ILE A 164 4.77 -1.92 -6.72
C ILE A 164 6.26 -1.84 -7.03
N ALA A 165 6.68 -0.68 -7.57
CA ALA A 165 8.07 -0.33 -7.84
C ALA A 165 8.63 0.46 -6.65
N TYR A 166 9.50 -0.17 -5.88
CA TYR A 166 10.04 0.41 -4.65
C TYR A 166 11.34 1.15 -4.88
N SER A 167 11.47 2.35 -4.28
CA SER A 167 12.67 3.16 -4.37
C SER A 167 12.95 3.90 -3.07
N ASN A 168 13.83 3.35 -2.27
CA ASN A 168 14.18 3.82 -0.93
C ASN A 168 14.66 5.30 -0.91
N LEU A 169 13.72 6.26 -0.82
CA LEU A 169 13.95 7.72 -0.73
C LEU A 169 14.84 8.32 -1.83
N ASP A 170 14.87 7.71 -3.03
CA ASP A 170 15.69 8.17 -4.13
C ASP A 170 14.89 8.30 -5.44
N ILE A 171 14.74 9.54 -5.94
CA ILE A 171 14.06 9.84 -7.20
C ILE A 171 14.76 9.20 -8.41
N ASN A 172 16.09 9.09 -8.39
CA ASN A 172 16.83 8.47 -9.51
C ASN A 172 16.58 6.97 -9.51
N LEU A 173 16.56 6.34 -8.33
CA LEU A 173 16.19 4.93 -8.19
C LEU A 173 14.72 4.71 -8.59
N ALA A 174 13.79 5.60 -8.20
CA ALA A 174 12.39 5.53 -8.65
C ALA A 174 12.27 5.52 -10.16
N LYS A 175 12.99 6.42 -10.83
CA LYS A 175 13.05 6.44 -12.30
C LYS A 175 13.72 5.20 -12.86
N GLN A 176 14.83 4.76 -12.27
CA GLN A 176 15.59 3.60 -12.71
C GLN A 176 14.77 2.31 -12.66
N ILE A 177 14.06 2.05 -11.56
CA ILE A 177 13.24 0.84 -11.44
C ILE A 177 12.09 0.86 -12.47
N ASN A 178 11.45 2.01 -12.72
CA ASN A 178 10.40 2.13 -13.72
C ASN A 178 10.93 1.88 -15.15
N ILE A 179 12.17 2.31 -15.45
CA ILE A 179 12.85 1.99 -16.72
C ILE A 179 13.10 0.48 -16.81
N LEU A 180 13.67 -0.13 -15.77
CA LEU A 180 13.97 -1.57 -15.75
C LEU A 180 12.69 -2.42 -15.92
N LEU A 181 11.60 -2.05 -15.27
CA LEU A 181 10.29 -2.69 -15.41
C LEU A 181 9.74 -2.54 -16.83
N SER A 182 9.83 -1.34 -17.41
CA SER A 182 9.38 -1.07 -18.78
C SER A 182 10.19 -1.83 -19.82
N ASP A 183 11.52 -1.87 -19.67
CA ASP A 183 12.43 -2.62 -20.54
C ASP A 183 12.20 -4.13 -20.42
N PHE A 184 11.78 -4.62 -19.26
CA PHE A 184 11.38 -6.01 -19.04
C PHE A 184 10.03 -6.36 -19.68
N GLY A 185 9.24 -5.34 -20.05
CA GLY A 185 7.94 -5.50 -20.72
C GLY A 185 6.72 -5.21 -19.84
N VAL A 186 6.91 -4.72 -18.60
CA VAL A 186 5.81 -4.29 -17.74
C VAL A 186 5.24 -2.97 -18.29
N LYS A 187 3.95 -2.92 -18.56
CA LYS A 187 3.29 -1.69 -19.03
C LYS A 187 3.18 -0.67 -17.90
N ALA A 188 3.33 0.62 -18.22
CA ALA A 188 3.22 1.72 -17.25
C ALA A 188 1.90 1.68 -16.43
N GLU A 189 0.79 1.29 -17.05
CA GLU A 189 -0.52 1.10 -16.42
C GLU A 189 -0.56 -0.01 -15.35
N ASN A 190 0.49 -0.82 -15.27
CA ASN A 190 0.65 -1.89 -14.29
C ASN A 190 1.72 -1.57 -13.23
N ILE A 191 2.22 -0.35 -13.19
CA ILE A 191 3.23 0.09 -12.22
C ILE A 191 2.61 1.09 -11.26
N VAL A 192 2.86 0.91 -9.96
CA VAL A 192 2.58 1.86 -8.88
C VAL A 192 3.90 2.10 -8.16
N MET A 193 4.35 3.36 -8.04
CA MET A 193 5.58 3.68 -7.31
C MET A 193 5.34 3.63 -5.80
N ASP A 194 6.35 3.15 -5.07
CA ASP A 194 6.48 3.34 -3.62
C ASP A 194 7.85 3.97 -3.34
N PRO A 195 7.91 5.30 -3.13
CA PRO A 195 9.17 6.00 -2.85
C PRO A 195 9.64 5.89 -1.40
N LEU A 196 8.96 5.13 -0.56
CA LEU A 196 9.07 5.05 0.89
C LEU A 196 8.51 6.30 1.59
N MET A 197 7.60 6.12 2.54
CA MET A 197 7.10 7.18 3.40
C MET A 197 7.56 6.98 4.84
N ALA A 198 8.50 7.81 5.30
CA ALA A 198 8.91 7.83 6.70
C ALA A 198 7.87 8.53 7.57
N GLY A 199 7.66 8.01 8.78
CA GLY A 199 6.71 8.58 9.73
C GLY A 199 7.13 9.95 10.29
N LEU A 200 6.16 10.67 10.83
CA LEU A 200 6.41 11.92 11.57
C LEU A 200 7.44 11.67 12.70
N GLY A 201 8.47 12.50 12.75
CA GLY A 201 9.59 12.35 13.69
C GLY A 201 10.65 11.33 13.28
N MET A 202 10.50 10.66 12.13
CA MET A 202 11.40 9.62 11.64
C MET A 202 11.95 9.92 10.24
N GLY A 203 11.95 11.18 9.83
CA GLY A 203 12.45 11.60 8.51
C GLY A 203 11.37 11.91 7.49
N LEU A 204 10.15 12.21 7.93
CA LEU A 204 9.02 12.63 7.10
C LEU A 204 9.40 13.69 6.06
N GLU A 205 10.24 14.66 6.45
CA GLU A 205 10.70 15.76 5.61
C GLU A 205 11.50 15.29 4.38
N TYR A 206 12.24 14.18 4.50
CA TYR A 206 12.96 13.59 3.38
C TYR A 206 12.00 12.93 2.40
N SER A 207 11.05 12.14 2.90
CA SER A 207 10.00 11.51 2.08
C SER A 207 9.16 12.56 1.36
N TYR A 208 8.71 13.59 2.08
CA TYR A 208 7.96 14.70 1.50
C TYR A 208 8.71 15.35 0.34
N SER A 209 9.99 15.68 0.55
CA SER A 209 10.83 16.31 -0.48
C SER A 209 11.02 15.39 -1.70
N VAL A 210 11.21 14.09 -1.51
CA VAL A 210 11.36 13.13 -2.62
C VAL A 210 10.05 13.01 -3.40
N ASN A 211 8.91 12.88 -2.73
CA ASN A 211 7.61 12.79 -3.35
C ASN A 211 7.29 14.03 -4.20
N GLU A 212 7.50 15.24 -3.64
CA GLU A 212 7.31 16.49 -4.41
C GLU A 212 8.21 16.54 -5.65
N ARG A 213 9.47 16.15 -5.53
CA ARG A 213 10.41 16.14 -6.66
C ARG A 213 9.98 15.15 -7.74
N ILE A 214 9.48 13.96 -7.35
CA ILE A 214 8.91 12.98 -8.29
C ILE A 214 7.72 13.61 -9.02
N ARG A 215 6.77 14.21 -8.29
CA ARG A 215 5.58 14.83 -8.89
C ARG A 215 5.94 16.01 -9.78
N MET A 216 6.85 16.86 -9.37
CA MET A 216 7.32 17.96 -10.20
C MET A 216 7.98 17.48 -11.50
N ALA A 217 8.83 16.45 -11.42
CA ALA A 217 9.44 15.87 -12.62
C ALA A 217 8.39 15.24 -13.56
N ALA A 218 7.39 14.56 -13.01
CA ALA A 218 6.27 14.00 -13.75
C ALA A 218 5.45 15.10 -14.47
N LEU A 219 5.12 16.19 -13.77
CA LEU A 219 4.41 17.35 -14.33
C LEU A 219 5.23 18.08 -15.42
N MET A 220 6.56 18.07 -15.29
CA MET A 220 7.48 18.61 -16.30
C MET A 220 7.69 17.67 -17.50
N GLY A 221 7.03 16.52 -17.53
CA GLY A 221 6.99 15.61 -18.68
C GLY A 221 7.89 14.38 -18.58
N ASP A 222 8.46 14.08 -17.43
CA ASP A 222 9.21 12.82 -17.23
C ASP A 222 8.26 11.63 -17.15
N ARG A 223 8.07 10.95 -18.29
CA ARG A 223 7.13 9.83 -18.44
C ARG A 223 7.39 8.66 -17.51
N MET A 224 8.65 8.43 -17.12
CA MET A 224 9.00 7.34 -16.21
C MET A 224 8.54 7.60 -14.78
N LEU A 225 8.22 8.83 -14.44
CA LEU A 225 7.69 9.23 -13.15
C LEU A 225 6.18 9.56 -13.17
N GLN A 226 5.54 9.46 -14.35
CA GLN A 226 4.09 9.64 -14.53
C GLN A 226 3.30 8.35 -14.22
N VAL A 227 3.61 7.68 -13.11
CA VAL A 227 2.85 6.54 -12.61
C VAL A 227 2.27 6.86 -11.24
N PRO A 228 1.19 6.16 -10.80
CA PRO A 228 0.60 6.40 -9.49
C PRO A 228 1.61 6.22 -8.37
N MET A 229 1.43 6.98 -7.28
CA MET A 229 2.27 6.92 -6.09
C MET A 229 1.51 6.32 -4.92
N LEU A 230 2.05 5.26 -4.36
CA LEU A 230 1.65 4.67 -3.10
C LEU A 230 2.55 5.17 -1.99
N CYS A 231 1.99 5.51 -0.83
CA CYS A 231 2.73 5.82 0.39
C CYS A 231 2.26 4.92 1.52
N ASP A 232 3.18 4.12 2.06
CA ASP A 232 2.95 3.34 3.27
C ASP A 232 3.18 4.21 4.50
N VAL A 233 2.10 4.61 5.18
CA VAL A 233 2.19 5.50 6.34
C VAL A 233 2.16 4.74 7.67
N THR A 234 2.15 3.42 7.64
CA THR A 234 2.14 2.58 8.84
C THR A 234 3.40 2.72 9.69
N SER A 235 4.52 3.16 9.08
CA SER A 235 5.77 3.51 9.76
C SER A 235 5.61 4.60 10.83
N ALA A 236 4.55 5.40 10.76
CA ALA A 236 4.22 6.41 11.78
C ALA A 236 4.10 5.81 13.20
N TRP A 237 3.69 4.55 13.30
CA TRP A 237 3.55 3.83 14.57
C TRP A 237 4.88 3.37 15.20
N GLU A 238 5.98 3.42 14.47
CA GLU A 238 7.32 3.09 14.99
C GLU A 238 7.89 4.22 15.87
N ALA A 239 7.34 5.42 15.76
CA ALA A 239 7.68 6.51 16.67
C ALA A 239 7.20 6.18 18.09
N ARG A 240 8.10 6.35 19.09
CA ARG A 240 7.80 6.09 20.50
C ARG A 240 6.59 6.89 20.97
N GLU A 241 6.51 8.13 20.54
CA GLU A 241 5.44 9.05 20.86
C GLU A 241 4.08 8.55 20.32
N ALA A 242 4.06 7.81 19.24
CA ALA A 242 2.82 7.25 18.67
C ALA A 242 2.33 6.01 19.43
N SER A 243 3.26 5.17 19.94
CA SER A 243 2.95 3.79 20.38
C SER A 243 3.18 3.50 21.85
N GLU A 244 4.06 4.26 22.54
CA GLU A 244 4.38 4.00 23.95
C GLU A 244 3.38 4.65 24.91
N GLU A 245 2.96 3.90 25.94
CA GLU A 245 2.18 4.43 27.05
C GLU A 245 3.03 5.39 27.90
N ASN A 246 2.61 6.64 28.00
CA ASN A 246 3.26 7.66 28.82
C ASN A 246 2.24 8.67 29.34
N ALA A 247 2.03 8.69 30.65
CA ALA A 247 1.02 9.56 31.28
C ALA A 247 1.24 11.06 31.01
N ALA A 248 2.50 11.48 30.76
CA ALA A 248 2.81 12.87 30.45
C ALA A 248 2.44 13.26 29.01
N TRP A 249 2.20 12.29 28.13
CA TRP A 249 1.91 12.49 26.71
C TRP A 249 0.42 12.36 26.35
N GLY A 250 -0.44 12.10 27.34
CA GLY A 250 -1.87 11.92 27.15
C GLY A 250 -2.24 10.53 26.63
N ASP A 251 -3.44 10.40 26.11
CA ASP A 251 -3.97 9.12 25.60
C ASP A 251 -3.19 8.62 24.39
N VAL A 252 -2.71 7.39 24.46
CA VAL A 252 -1.85 6.81 23.43
C VAL A 252 -2.61 6.51 22.13
N VAL A 253 -3.89 6.13 22.21
CA VAL A 253 -4.70 5.83 21.02
C VAL A 253 -4.97 7.11 20.24
N GLU A 254 -5.37 8.18 20.93
CA GLU A 254 -5.57 9.48 20.31
C GLU A 254 -4.27 10.03 19.71
N ARG A 255 -3.18 9.93 20.40
CA ARG A 255 -1.88 10.42 19.95
C ARG A 255 -1.39 9.65 18.72
N GLY A 256 -1.41 8.32 18.75
CA GLY A 256 -1.02 7.48 17.62
C GLY A 256 -1.91 7.69 16.39
N LYS A 257 -3.23 7.83 16.60
CA LYS A 257 -4.17 8.20 15.53
C LYS A 257 -3.72 9.48 14.81
N TRP A 258 -3.39 10.54 15.55
CA TRP A 258 -2.97 11.80 14.95
C TRP A 258 -1.56 11.72 14.34
N TRP A 259 -0.67 10.86 14.87
CA TRP A 259 0.65 10.62 14.29
C TRP A 259 0.56 10.02 12.88
N GLU A 260 -0.26 8.98 12.73
CA GLU A 260 -0.50 8.35 11.43
C GLU A 260 -1.29 9.26 10.49
N ALA A 261 -2.32 9.96 10.99
CA ALA A 261 -3.10 10.89 10.19
C ALA A 261 -2.26 12.07 9.67
N ALA A 262 -1.36 12.64 10.49
CA ALA A 262 -0.47 13.71 10.07
C ALA A 262 0.55 13.23 9.03
N THR A 263 1.10 12.02 9.20
CA THR A 263 1.97 11.39 8.21
C THR A 263 1.23 11.18 6.88
N GLY A 264 0.00 10.66 6.94
CA GLY A 264 -0.83 10.44 5.76
C GLY A 264 -1.24 11.74 5.06
N LEU A 265 -1.56 12.79 5.80
CA LEU A 265 -1.84 14.10 5.22
C LEU A 265 -0.62 14.67 4.49
N ALA A 266 0.57 14.55 5.08
CA ALA A 266 1.80 14.95 4.42
C ALA A 266 2.05 14.14 3.13
N ALA A 267 1.78 12.84 3.13
CA ALA A 267 1.85 12.00 1.93
C ALA A 267 0.87 12.46 0.85
N LEU A 268 -0.38 12.75 1.20
CA LEU A 268 -1.40 13.29 0.27
C LEU A 268 -0.93 14.61 -0.34
N LEU A 269 -0.47 15.55 0.48
CA LEU A 269 -0.04 16.89 0.03
C LEU A 269 1.23 16.81 -0.83
N SER A 270 2.08 15.81 -0.66
CA SER A 270 3.25 15.56 -1.51
C SER A 270 2.96 14.73 -2.77
N GLY A 271 1.71 14.30 -2.96
CA GLY A 271 1.23 13.71 -4.22
C GLY A 271 0.94 12.20 -4.19
N ALA A 272 0.68 11.62 -3.02
CA ALA A 272 0.24 10.22 -2.94
C ALA A 272 -1.17 10.04 -3.53
N ASP A 273 -1.35 8.98 -4.31
CA ASP A 273 -2.63 8.55 -4.87
C ASP A 273 -3.26 7.43 -4.02
N LEU A 274 -2.44 6.68 -3.31
CA LEU A 274 -2.83 5.53 -2.50
C LEU A 274 -2.05 5.53 -1.19
N LEU A 275 -2.77 5.41 -0.07
CA LEU A 275 -2.18 5.29 1.27
C LEU A 275 -2.41 3.89 1.82
N ILE A 276 -1.40 3.30 2.44
CA ILE A 276 -1.56 2.12 3.30
C ILE A 276 -1.60 2.59 4.75
N MET A 277 -2.64 2.20 5.49
CA MET A 277 -2.88 2.64 6.87
C MET A 277 -3.15 1.46 7.79
N ARG A 278 -2.65 1.57 9.03
CA ARG A 278 -2.81 0.55 10.08
C ARG A 278 -3.98 0.86 11.02
N SER A 279 -4.18 2.12 11.38
CA SER A 279 -5.25 2.53 12.28
C SER A 279 -6.51 2.93 11.52
N PRO A 280 -7.65 2.26 11.79
CA PRO A 280 -8.90 2.66 11.18
C PRO A 280 -9.38 4.04 11.65
N LEU A 281 -8.99 4.46 12.86
CA LEU A 281 -9.33 5.78 13.38
C LEU A 281 -8.58 6.89 12.62
N ALA A 282 -7.32 6.68 12.26
CA ALA A 282 -6.57 7.60 11.42
C ALA A 282 -7.10 7.62 9.97
N ALA A 283 -7.52 6.46 9.45
CA ALA A 283 -8.10 6.36 8.12
C ALA A 283 -9.38 7.18 7.96
N VAL A 284 -10.26 7.20 8.98
CA VAL A 284 -11.47 8.04 8.98
C VAL A 284 -11.10 9.52 8.88
N VAL A 285 -10.12 9.99 9.68
CA VAL A 285 -9.64 11.38 9.65
C VAL A 285 -9.11 11.75 8.25
N LEU A 286 -8.36 10.86 7.62
CA LEU A 286 -7.82 11.13 6.29
C LEU A 286 -8.88 11.08 5.17
N LYS A 287 -9.93 10.29 5.32
CA LYS A 287 -11.06 10.33 4.39
C LYS A 287 -11.76 11.68 4.39
N ASP A 288 -11.98 12.23 5.59
CA ASP A 288 -12.55 13.57 5.72
C ASP A 288 -11.62 14.62 5.10
N ALA A 289 -10.31 14.54 5.36
CA ALA A 289 -9.33 15.43 4.73
C ALA A 289 -9.28 15.31 3.20
N ILE A 290 -9.41 14.11 2.64
CA ILE A 290 -9.49 13.90 1.18
C ILE A 290 -10.75 14.58 0.62
N ASN A 291 -11.91 14.42 1.28
CA ASN A 291 -13.16 15.07 0.88
C ASN A 291 -13.00 16.59 0.91
N ASP A 292 -12.49 17.15 2.00
CA ASP A 292 -12.27 18.59 2.14
C ASP A 292 -11.33 19.14 1.05
N LEU A 293 -10.22 18.47 0.77
CA LEU A 293 -9.26 18.86 -0.27
C LEU A 293 -9.89 18.82 -1.67
N ARG A 294 -10.85 17.96 -1.91
CA ARG A 294 -11.57 17.82 -3.18
C ARG A 294 -12.83 18.70 -3.27
N GLY A 295 -13.27 19.27 -2.15
CA GLY A 295 -14.51 20.06 -2.07
C GLY A 295 -15.77 19.19 -2.19
N GLU A 296 -15.70 17.95 -1.72
CA GLU A 296 -16.78 16.95 -1.74
C GLU A 296 -17.53 16.90 -0.40
#